data_275722b91d908005606fbf73b88a117c
#
_entry.id   275722b91d908005606fbf73b88a117c
#
_cell.length_a   1.000
_cell.length_b   1.000
_cell.length_c   1.000
_cell.angle_alpha   90.00
_cell.angle_beta   90.00
_cell.angle_gamma   90.00
#
_symmetry.space_group_name_H-M   'P 1'
#
loop_
_entity.id
_entity.type
_entity.pdbx_description
1 polymer ?
#
loop_
_entity_poly.entity_id
_entity_poly.type
_entity_poly.pdbx_seq_one_letter_code
_entity_poly.pdbx_strand_id
1 'polypeptide(L)'
;MRPAAPWCLVRDSLSRRTFLKSSALAVAALAASASAAAASPLLRGPDTEPDDEVKKVLREKFGTRPIREGHVTLDVPDVAPDSREVPLLIESDLPMSTDDYVKGIHVIVDHNPDIYLAGFEFTAAIGAATLDTRIKMRRSSHIRIIAETSRGELWSTSRFVYTSLNGCV
;
A
#
# COMPACT_ATOMS: atom_id res chain seq x y z
N MET A 1 -24.27 -62.60 -48.71
CA MET A 1 -23.78 -61.48 -49.55
C MET A 1 -23.79 -60.17 -48.70
N ARG A 2 -22.64 -59.71 -48.30
CA ARG A 2 -22.48 -58.43 -47.62
C ARG A 2 -21.52 -57.60 -48.47
N PRO A 3 -21.84 -56.36 -48.86
CA PRO A 3 -20.86 -55.49 -49.48
C PRO A 3 -20.09 -54.70 -48.38
N ALA A 4 -18.79 -54.62 -48.59
CA ALA A 4 -17.82 -53.92 -47.78
C ALA A 4 -17.94 -52.40 -47.94
N ALA A 5 -17.80 -51.66 -46.85
CA ALA A 5 -17.68 -50.22 -46.83
C ALA A 5 -16.22 -49.77 -47.06
N PRO A 6 -15.95 -48.75 -47.88
CA PRO A 6 -14.63 -48.24 -48.06
C PRO A 6 -14.35 -47.14 -46.98
N TRP A 7 -13.34 -47.37 -46.18
CA TRP A 7 -12.76 -46.34 -45.26
C TRP A 7 -11.87 -45.41 -46.08
N CYS A 8 -12.38 -44.24 -46.38
CA CYS A 8 -11.57 -43.20 -46.97
C CYS A 8 -10.92 -42.39 -45.82
N LEU A 9 -9.66 -42.71 -45.52
CA LEU A 9 -8.80 -41.89 -44.67
C LEU A 9 -8.38 -40.65 -45.46
N VAL A 10 -9.03 -39.54 -45.22
CA VAL A 10 -8.53 -38.21 -45.61
C VAL A 10 -7.37 -37.85 -44.69
N ARG A 11 -6.18 -37.97 -45.22
CA ARG A 11 -4.93 -37.57 -44.60
C ARG A 11 -4.73 -36.10 -44.91
N ASP A 12 -5.28 -35.22 -44.05
CA ASP A 12 -4.95 -33.80 -44.12
C ASP A 12 -3.48 -33.60 -43.74
N SER A 13 -2.67 -33.35 -44.76
CA SER A 13 -1.28 -32.96 -44.59
C SER A 13 -1.21 -31.52 -44.12
N LEU A 14 -1.10 -31.33 -42.82
CA LEU A 14 -0.82 -30.01 -42.24
C LEU A 14 0.53 -29.50 -42.78
N SER A 15 0.47 -28.54 -43.69
CA SER A 15 1.64 -27.89 -44.27
C SER A 15 2.38 -27.11 -43.18
N ARG A 16 3.72 -27.20 -43.16
CA ARG A 16 4.59 -26.44 -42.27
C ARG A 16 4.30 -24.93 -42.26
N ARG A 17 3.79 -24.39 -43.36
CA ARG A 17 3.38 -22.99 -43.50
C ARG A 17 2.09 -22.68 -42.76
N THR A 18 1.18 -23.61 -42.59
CA THR A 18 -0.08 -23.42 -41.83
C THR A 18 0.20 -23.46 -40.34
N PHE A 19 1.14 -24.31 -39.90
CA PHE A 19 1.57 -24.38 -38.50
C PHE A 19 2.26 -23.10 -38.04
N LEU A 20 3.12 -22.49 -38.87
CA LEU A 20 3.80 -21.23 -38.55
C LEU A 20 2.88 -20.03 -38.52
N LYS A 21 1.77 -20.03 -39.26
CA LYS A 21 0.77 -18.95 -39.23
C LYS A 21 -0.14 -19.03 -38.01
N SER A 22 -0.44 -20.25 -37.53
CA SER A 22 -1.26 -20.43 -36.32
C SER A 22 -0.48 -20.21 -35.05
N SER A 23 0.85 -20.41 -34.99
CA SER A 23 1.68 -20.14 -33.85
C SER A 23 1.95 -18.63 -33.62
N ALA A 24 1.93 -17.82 -34.70
CA ALA A 24 2.12 -16.39 -34.59
C ALA A 24 0.92 -15.65 -33.95
N LEU A 25 -0.31 -16.19 -34.10
CA LEU A 25 -1.49 -15.61 -33.43
C LEU A 25 -1.60 -16.00 -31.95
N ALA A 26 -1.04 -17.15 -31.55
CA ALA A 26 -1.10 -17.61 -30.15
C ALA A 26 -0.15 -16.83 -29.22
N VAL A 27 0.97 -16.31 -29.76
CA VAL A 27 1.93 -15.53 -28.97
C VAL A 27 1.43 -14.11 -28.70
N ALA A 28 0.62 -13.53 -29.58
CA ALA A 28 0.05 -12.18 -29.36
C ALA A 28 -1.04 -12.15 -28.29
N ALA A 29 -1.71 -13.29 -28.03
CA ALA A 29 -2.75 -13.36 -26.99
C ALA A 29 -2.20 -13.55 -25.56
N LEU A 30 -0.94 -14.01 -25.42
CA LEU A 30 -0.30 -14.16 -24.10
C LEU A 30 0.38 -12.88 -23.58
N ALA A 31 0.63 -11.89 -24.44
CA ALA A 31 1.25 -10.63 -24.05
C ALA A 31 0.28 -9.61 -23.43
N ALA A 32 -1.03 -9.83 -23.51
CA ALA A 32 -2.06 -8.93 -23.01
C ALA A 32 -2.54 -9.26 -21.57
N SER A 33 -2.05 -10.34 -20.95
CA SER A 33 -2.49 -10.76 -19.61
C SER A 33 -1.47 -10.51 -18.48
N ALA A 34 -0.40 -9.77 -18.74
CA ALA A 34 0.60 -9.45 -17.72
C ALA A 34 0.41 -8.01 -17.23
N SER A 35 -0.70 -7.69 -16.60
CA SER A 35 -0.83 -6.49 -15.76
C SER A 35 -2.09 -6.54 -14.91
N ALA A 36 -2.17 -7.52 -14.05
CA ALA A 36 -2.94 -7.43 -12.83
C ALA A 36 -2.14 -8.22 -11.79
N ALA A 37 -1.12 -7.58 -11.25
CA ALA A 37 -0.67 -7.91 -9.91
C ALA A 37 -1.87 -7.57 -8.99
N ALA A 38 -2.83 -8.48 -8.95
CA ALA A 38 -3.87 -8.45 -7.96
C ALA A 38 -3.17 -8.63 -6.62
N ALA A 39 -2.93 -7.53 -5.91
CA ALA A 39 -2.61 -7.56 -4.49
C ALA A 39 -3.61 -8.52 -3.86
N SER A 40 -3.08 -9.55 -3.20
CA SER A 40 -3.89 -10.63 -2.60
C SER A 40 -4.99 -10.02 -1.76
N PRO A 41 -6.28 -10.33 -1.99
CA PRO A 41 -7.40 -9.74 -1.25
C PRO A 41 -7.35 -10.00 0.25
N LEU A 42 -6.55 -10.97 0.67
CA LEU A 42 -6.40 -11.41 2.07
C LEU A 42 -5.51 -10.49 2.92
N LEU A 43 -4.75 -9.55 2.31
CA LEU A 43 -3.89 -8.59 3.02
C LEU A 43 -4.40 -7.15 2.91
N ARG A 44 -5.53 -6.95 2.26
CA ARG A 44 -6.15 -5.64 2.25
C ARG A 44 -6.90 -5.50 3.57
N GLY A 45 -6.35 -4.71 4.49
CA GLY A 45 -7.06 -4.29 5.69
C GLY A 45 -8.43 -3.66 5.32
N PRO A 46 -9.33 -3.54 6.30
CA PRO A 46 -10.61 -2.88 6.08
C PRO A 46 -10.41 -1.49 5.48
N ASP A 47 -11.48 -0.95 4.91
CA ASP A 47 -11.47 0.28 4.11
C ASP A 47 -10.49 1.34 4.61
N THR A 48 -9.65 1.83 3.69
CA THR A 48 -8.60 2.83 3.98
C THR A 48 -9.20 4.21 4.26
N GLU A 49 -10.50 4.39 4.01
CA GLU A 49 -11.16 5.66 4.27
C GLU A 49 -11.24 5.93 5.78
N PRO A 50 -10.80 7.11 6.27
CA PRO A 50 -10.83 7.43 7.68
C PRO A 50 -12.26 7.59 8.19
N ASP A 51 -12.51 7.12 9.41
CA ASP A 51 -13.76 7.34 10.14
C ASP A 51 -14.01 8.84 10.37
N ASP A 52 -15.25 9.21 10.69
CA ASP A 52 -15.62 10.61 10.92
C ASP A 52 -14.85 11.27 12.07
N GLU A 53 -14.52 10.50 13.12
CA GLU A 53 -13.68 10.97 14.22
C GLU A 53 -12.26 11.28 13.74
N VAL A 54 -11.67 10.43 12.92
CA VAL A 54 -10.37 10.66 12.30
C VAL A 54 -10.41 11.87 11.37
N LYS A 55 -11.46 11.98 10.55
CA LYS A 55 -11.68 13.15 9.66
C LYS A 55 -11.78 14.44 10.46
N LYS A 56 -12.40 14.40 11.65
CA LYS A 56 -12.48 15.56 12.54
C LYS A 56 -11.08 15.95 13.03
N VAL A 57 -10.30 15.00 13.53
CA VAL A 57 -8.93 15.25 14.01
C VAL A 57 -8.04 15.79 12.89
N LEU A 58 -8.15 15.22 11.67
CA LEU A 58 -7.40 15.70 10.51
C LEU A 58 -7.75 17.18 10.19
N ARG A 59 -9.04 17.53 10.21
CA ARG A 59 -9.48 18.92 10.00
C ARG A 59 -9.01 19.87 11.07
N GLU A 60 -9.03 19.45 12.32
CA GLU A 60 -8.55 20.26 13.46
C GLU A 60 -7.04 20.53 13.39
N LYS A 61 -6.24 19.53 12.98
CA LYS A 61 -4.78 19.65 12.92
C LYS A 61 -4.28 20.31 11.63
N PHE A 62 -4.88 19.95 10.49
CA PHE A 62 -4.36 20.34 9.17
C PHE A 62 -5.29 21.29 8.40
N GLY A 63 -6.48 21.57 8.95
CA GLY A 63 -7.45 22.44 8.29
C GLY A 63 -8.03 21.81 7.03
N THR A 64 -8.19 22.63 5.99
CA THR A 64 -8.70 22.23 4.67
C THR A 64 -7.57 21.97 3.65
N ARG A 65 -6.33 21.90 4.10
CA ARG A 65 -5.18 21.64 3.24
C ARG A 65 -5.31 20.25 2.60
N PRO A 66 -5.05 20.11 1.29
CA PRO A 66 -5.11 18.82 0.63
C PRO A 66 -3.99 17.91 1.16
N ILE A 67 -4.37 16.71 1.58
CA ILE A 67 -3.44 15.65 1.98
C ILE A 67 -3.29 14.75 0.76
N ARG A 68 -2.07 14.60 0.24
CA ARG A 68 -1.73 13.79 -0.93
C ARG A 68 -1.10 12.48 -0.47
N GLU A 69 -1.28 11.41 -1.22
CA GLU A 69 -0.58 10.15 -0.98
C GLU A 69 0.79 10.15 -1.66
N GLY A 70 1.79 9.56 -1.01
CA GLY A 70 3.15 9.40 -1.52
C GLY A 70 4.21 10.05 -0.65
N HIS A 71 5.46 9.96 -1.09
CA HIS A 71 6.64 10.56 -0.48
C HIS A 71 6.90 10.16 0.99
N VAL A 72 6.10 9.28 1.55
CA VAL A 72 6.27 8.76 2.92
C VAL A 72 6.13 7.24 2.86
N THR A 73 7.13 6.55 3.35
CA THR A 73 7.13 5.10 3.54
C THR A 73 6.91 4.79 5.00
N LEU A 74 6.04 3.84 5.27
CA LEU A 74 5.78 3.31 6.60
C LEU A 74 6.10 1.82 6.61
N ASP A 75 7.16 1.45 7.30
CA ASP A 75 7.47 0.06 7.61
C ASP A 75 6.95 -0.28 8.99
N VAL A 76 6.05 -1.27 9.02
CA VAL A 76 5.36 -1.74 10.22
C VAL A 76 4.93 -3.19 9.98
N PRO A 77 5.00 -4.08 11.00
CA PRO A 77 4.56 -5.46 10.85
C PRO A 77 3.05 -5.51 10.56
N ASP A 78 2.63 -6.37 9.64
CA ASP A 78 1.21 -6.59 9.35
C ASP A 78 0.46 -7.14 10.58
N VAL A 79 1.16 -7.89 11.44
CA VAL A 79 0.65 -8.43 12.70
C VAL A 79 1.61 -8.05 13.83
N ALA A 80 1.14 -7.24 14.77
CA ALA A 80 1.88 -6.91 15.98
C ALA A 80 1.53 -7.89 17.10
N PRO A 81 2.47 -8.73 17.57
CA PRO A 81 2.22 -9.68 18.63
C PRO A 81 1.99 -9.01 19.98
N ASP A 82 2.59 -7.85 20.21
CA ASP A 82 2.35 -6.99 21.38
C ASP A 82 1.89 -5.60 20.94
N SER A 83 0.64 -5.30 21.23
CA SER A 83 0.05 -4.00 20.89
C SER A 83 0.56 -2.84 21.73
N ARG A 84 1.34 -3.11 22.79
CA ARG A 84 1.96 -2.09 23.64
C ARG A 84 3.26 -1.55 23.06
N GLU A 85 3.87 -2.30 22.14
CA GLU A 85 5.18 -1.95 21.56
C GLU A 85 5.21 -2.30 20.05
N VAL A 86 4.41 -1.58 19.26
CA VAL A 86 4.38 -1.75 17.82
C VAL A 86 5.50 -0.92 17.19
N PRO A 87 6.52 -1.54 16.58
CA PRO A 87 7.61 -0.81 15.96
C PRO A 87 7.14 -0.11 14.69
N LEU A 88 7.63 1.10 14.47
CA LEU A 88 7.41 1.91 13.28
C LEU A 88 8.74 2.44 12.76
N LEU A 89 9.03 2.22 11.49
CA LEU A 89 10.04 2.97 10.76
C LEU A 89 9.33 3.82 9.70
N ILE A 90 9.52 5.11 9.78
CA ILE A 90 8.93 6.10 8.89
C ILE A 90 10.07 6.79 8.15
N GLU A 91 10.00 6.80 6.84
CA GLU A 91 10.99 7.44 5.99
C GLU A 91 10.28 8.33 4.97
N SER A 92 10.90 9.45 4.63
CA SER A 92 10.41 10.34 3.59
C SER A 92 11.50 10.61 2.57
N ASP A 93 11.14 10.55 1.30
CA ASP A 93 12.01 10.91 0.17
C ASP A 93 11.92 12.40 -0.21
N LEU A 94 11.16 13.18 0.58
CA LEU A 94 11.07 14.63 0.40
C LEU A 94 12.41 15.31 0.69
N PRO A 95 12.67 16.46 0.07
CA PRO A 95 13.89 17.23 0.32
C PRO A 95 14.10 17.57 1.80
N MET A 96 15.38 17.68 2.21
CA MET A 96 15.79 18.19 3.50
C MET A 96 16.83 19.29 3.28
N SER A 97 16.45 20.35 2.55
CA SER A 97 17.26 21.53 2.29
C SER A 97 16.78 22.71 3.12
N THR A 98 17.58 23.78 3.21
CA THR A 98 17.21 24.99 3.93
C THR A 98 15.93 25.65 3.41
N ASP A 99 15.64 25.51 2.11
CA ASP A 99 14.51 26.14 1.44
C ASP A 99 13.25 25.27 1.42
N ASP A 100 13.44 23.95 1.48
CA ASP A 100 12.37 22.96 1.46
C ASP A 100 12.78 21.73 2.26
N TYR A 101 12.03 21.42 3.30
CA TYR A 101 12.30 20.29 4.18
C TYR A 101 11.01 19.78 4.83
N VAL A 102 11.04 18.55 5.29
CA VAL A 102 9.99 18.00 6.14
C VAL A 102 10.07 18.67 7.49
N LYS A 103 9.06 19.49 7.79
CA LYS A 103 8.94 20.23 9.04
C LYS A 103 8.43 19.36 10.18
N GLY A 104 7.54 18.41 9.86
CA GLY A 104 6.95 17.54 10.87
C GLY A 104 6.46 16.23 10.31
N ILE A 105 6.50 15.19 11.14
CA ILE A 105 5.86 13.91 10.92
C ILE A 105 4.82 13.69 12.00
N HIS A 106 3.58 13.43 11.61
CA HIS A 106 2.45 13.24 12.49
C HIS A 106 1.96 11.79 12.42
N VAL A 107 1.80 11.17 13.58
CA VAL A 107 1.35 9.78 13.73
C VAL A 107 -0.09 9.77 14.24
N ILE A 108 -0.96 9.13 13.50
CA ILE A 108 -2.39 9.00 13.76
C ILE A 108 -2.74 7.53 13.79
N VAL A 109 -3.53 7.10 14.78
CA VAL A 109 -3.99 5.71 14.93
C VAL A 109 -5.50 5.73 15.09
N ASP A 110 -6.23 5.22 14.10
CA ASP A 110 -7.68 5.43 13.94
C ASP A 110 -8.52 5.06 15.15
N HIS A 111 -8.15 4.02 15.88
CA HIS A 111 -8.95 3.51 17.00
C HIS A 111 -8.28 3.59 18.36
N ASN A 112 -7.26 4.42 18.51
CA ASN A 112 -6.73 4.74 19.84
C ASN A 112 -7.62 5.73 20.57
N PRO A 113 -7.59 5.78 21.92
CA PRO A 113 -8.28 6.81 22.68
C PRO A 113 -7.88 8.21 22.25
N ASP A 114 -6.56 8.40 22.04
CA ASP A 114 -5.99 9.59 21.42
C ASP A 114 -5.65 9.24 19.97
N ILE A 115 -6.53 9.64 19.05
CA ILE A 115 -6.38 9.37 17.60
C ILE A 115 -5.11 10.03 17.07
N TYR A 116 -4.85 11.31 17.45
CA TYR A 116 -3.60 11.96 17.16
C TYR A 116 -2.57 11.59 18.24
N LEU A 117 -1.73 10.63 17.91
CA LEU A 117 -0.84 10.02 18.89
C LEU A 117 0.39 10.87 19.19
N ALA A 118 1.06 11.37 18.16
CA ALA A 118 2.30 12.14 18.30
C ALA A 118 2.58 13.02 17.07
N GLY A 119 3.33 14.08 17.29
CA GLY A 119 3.96 14.89 16.25
C GLY A 119 5.44 15.07 16.55
N PHE A 120 6.27 14.91 15.53
CA PHE A 120 7.73 15.05 15.60
C PHE A 120 8.14 16.18 14.69
N GLU A 121 8.87 17.14 15.23
CA GLU A 121 9.35 18.29 14.48
C GLU A 121 10.78 18.05 13.99
N PHE A 122 11.02 18.43 12.74
CA PHE A 122 12.30 18.29 12.07
C PHE A 122 12.82 19.64 11.60
N THR A 123 14.10 19.72 11.40
CA THR A 123 14.76 20.86 10.79
C THR A 123 15.62 20.38 9.62
N ALA A 124 15.91 21.27 8.68
CA ALA A 124 16.77 20.95 7.53
C ALA A 124 18.15 20.39 7.93
N ALA A 125 18.63 20.75 9.14
CA ALA A 125 19.94 20.34 9.63
C ALA A 125 20.08 18.82 9.87
N ILE A 126 18.98 18.09 10.01
CA ILE A 126 19.02 16.63 10.23
C ILE A 126 19.40 15.84 8.98
N GLY A 127 19.19 16.42 7.78
CA GLY A 127 19.60 15.85 6.51
C GLY A 127 18.69 14.75 5.94
N ALA A 128 17.93 14.05 6.77
CA ALA A 128 16.95 13.04 6.35
C ALA A 128 15.75 13.03 7.31
N ALA A 129 14.55 12.91 6.77
CA ALA A 129 13.33 12.77 7.58
C ALA A 129 13.03 11.29 7.81
N THR A 130 13.77 10.69 8.74
CA THR A 130 13.61 9.30 9.17
C THR A 130 13.29 9.26 10.66
N LEU A 131 12.31 8.46 11.02
CA LEU A 131 11.88 8.27 12.41
C LEU A 131 11.71 6.77 12.70
N ASP A 132 12.51 6.25 13.61
CA ASP A 132 12.35 4.91 14.19
C ASP A 132 11.80 5.07 15.60
N THR A 133 10.63 4.47 15.85
CA THR A 133 9.94 4.60 17.13
C THR A 133 9.02 3.41 17.39
N ARG A 134 8.40 3.38 18.55
CA ARG A 134 7.38 2.41 18.92
C ARG A 134 6.14 3.12 19.42
N ILE A 135 5.01 2.57 19.07
CA ILE A 135 3.71 3.08 19.49
C ILE A 135 2.89 2.03 20.20
N LYS A 136 1.89 2.51 20.93
CA LYS A 136 0.89 1.67 21.57
C LYS A 136 -0.41 1.73 20.78
N MET A 137 -0.95 0.56 20.45
CA MET A 137 -2.23 0.43 19.78
C MET A 137 -3.25 -0.24 20.72
N ARG A 138 -4.45 0.32 20.79
CA ARG A 138 -5.53 -0.29 21.60
C ARG A 138 -6.09 -1.54 20.95
N ARG A 139 -6.22 -1.54 19.63
CA ARG A 139 -6.75 -2.64 18.82
C ARG A 139 -6.24 -2.56 17.38
N SER A 140 -6.51 -3.61 16.61
CA SER A 140 -6.23 -3.60 15.17
C SER A 140 -6.85 -2.38 14.50
N SER A 141 -6.05 -1.60 13.79
CA SER A 141 -6.50 -0.38 13.12
C SER A 141 -5.48 0.14 12.10
N HIS A 142 -5.87 1.18 11.36
CA HIS A 142 -4.92 1.90 10.52
C HIS A 142 -4.00 2.77 11.35
N ILE A 143 -2.73 2.75 10.97
CA ILE A 143 -1.74 3.76 11.32
C ILE A 143 -1.62 4.66 10.11
N ARG A 144 -1.81 5.97 10.30
CA ARG A 144 -1.68 7.00 9.27
C ARG A 144 -0.54 7.91 9.62
N ILE A 145 0.33 8.13 8.67
CA ILE A 145 1.46 9.05 8.80
C ILE A 145 1.21 10.22 7.87
N ILE A 146 1.41 11.43 8.39
CA ILE A 146 1.35 12.65 7.60
C ILE A 146 2.66 13.40 7.78
N ALA A 147 3.35 13.63 6.68
CA ALA A 147 4.51 14.52 6.63
C ALA A 147 4.08 15.91 6.19
N GLU A 148 4.44 16.91 6.96
CA GLU A 148 4.25 18.33 6.66
C GLU A 148 5.57 18.93 6.21
N THR A 149 5.57 19.59 5.04
CA THR A 149 6.74 20.31 4.55
C THR A 149 6.79 21.73 5.09
N SER A 150 7.97 22.36 5.04
CA SER A 150 8.15 23.77 5.36
C SER A 150 7.30 24.71 4.50
N ARG A 151 6.89 24.27 3.31
CA ARG A 151 6.00 24.97 2.39
C ARG A 151 4.51 24.75 2.68
N GLY A 152 4.20 23.91 3.66
CA GLY A 152 2.83 23.61 4.06
C GLY A 152 2.13 22.53 3.23
N GLU A 153 2.85 21.80 2.41
CA GLU A 153 2.32 20.62 1.72
C GLU A 153 2.18 19.45 2.71
N LEU A 154 1.17 18.62 2.47
CA LEU A 154 0.89 17.46 3.31
C LEU A 154 0.94 16.19 2.45
N TRP A 155 1.77 15.25 2.87
CA TRP A 155 1.95 13.95 2.24
C TRP A 155 1.64 12.83 3.21
N SER A 156 0.97 11.78 2.77
CA SER A 156 0.51 10.73 3.67
C SER A 156 0.77 9.34 3.13
N THR A 157 0.84 8.41 4.08
CA THR A 157 0.73 6.98 3.85
C THR A 157 -0.08 6.34 4.97
N SER A 158 -0.64 5.16 4.73
CA SER A 158 -1.36 4.42 5.76
C SER A 158 -1.16 2.91 5.62
N ARG A 159 -1.14 2.21 6.76
CA ARG A 159 -1.09 0.76 6.84
C ARG A 159 -2.05 0.25 7.90
N PHE A 160 -2.75 -0.83 7.61
CA PHE A 160 -3.54 -1.53 8.62
C PHE A 160 -2.67 -2.55 9.34
N VAL A 161 -2.74 -2.53 10.68
CA VAL A 161 -1.98 -3.44 11.54
C VAL A 161 -2.94 -4.26 12.38
N TYR A 162 -2.78 -5.57 12.30
CA TYR A 162 -3.48 -6.50 13.18
C TYR A 162 -2.73 -6.59 14.51
N THR A 163 -3.45 -6.46 15.62
CA THR A 163 -2.88 -6.69 16.95
C THR A 163 -3.44 -7.97 17.55
N SER A 164 -2.60 -8.74 18.27
CA SER A 164 -3.10 -9.85 19.04
C SER A 164 -3.95 -9.37 20.21
N LEU A 165 -4.94 -10.16 20.61
CA LEU A 165 -5.91 -9.83 21.68
C LEU A 165 -5.29 -9.66 23.08
N ASN A 166 -3.98 -9.89 23.23
CA ASN A 166 -3.28 -9.79 24.52
C ASN A 166 -2.74 -8.39 24.85
N GLY A 167 -3.08 -7.40 24.06
CA GLY A 167 -2.70 -6.01 24.28
C GLY A 167 -3.75 -5.25 25.07
N CYS A 168 -3.50 -5.04 26.34
CA CYS A 168 -4.23 -4.17 27.27
C CYS A 168 -5.54 -4.73 27.84
N VAL A 169 -5.41 -5.30 28.96
CA VAL A 169 -6.34 -5.15 30.07
C VAL A 169 -5.95 -3.90 30.85
#